data_da6859267a8e8d73c4ce643f8e47e45f
#
_entry.id   da6859267a8e8d73c4ce643f8e47e45f
#
_cell.length_a   1.000
_cell.length_b   1.000
_cell.length_c   1.000
_cell.angle_alpha   90.00
_cell.angle_beta   90.00
_cell.angle_gamma   90.00
#
_symmetry.space_group_name_H-M   'P 1'
#
loop_
_entity.id
_entity.type
_entity.pdbx_description
1 polymer ?
#
loop_
_entity_poly.entity_id
_entity_poly.type
_entity_poly.pdbx_seq_one_letter_code
_entity_poly.pdbx_strand_id
1 'polypeptide(L)'
;MKARSVIHISIIGLLFIVLIQLGGMIYAYKAQMKVAEQSLNKYFWMAFTETVDDMVNNLPYPDGTVVSVIYFPHRLGLNQNEFSQVGAQQTAQTLRKVYKQKEFPLAKLDSVLQSKLEHAYIKGNVTVERFNTDTGEILESTHSDIHANSTAITSEKAFIYKEKGEAVRAIVVFPFGDVMQNVLLLFVVTFLLLGVVVYALVLQMKSLIGQQHNLRKQQQDFYTLAEQMRIPVSEIVSEMSHETWEVIEKKSTVLLGMT
;
A
#
# COMPACT_ATOMS: atom_id res chain seq x y z
N MET A 1 -9.22 -3.55 -36.26
CA MET A 1 -9.26 -4.37 -35.02
C MET A 1 -10.67 -4.75 -34.69
N LYS A 2 -10.96 -6.02 -34.35
CA LYS A 2 -12.33 -6.45 -34.00
C LYS A 2 -12.70 -5.79 -32.66
N ALA A 3 -13.88 -5.20 -32.55
CA ALA A 3 -14.36 -4.52 -31.33
C ALA A 3 -14.16 -5.36 -30.03
N ARG A 4 -14.27 -6.68 -30.15
CA ARG A 4 -14.00 -7.62 -29.05
C ARG A 4 -12.57 -7.54 -28.50
N SER A 5 -11.56 -7.35 -29.37
CA SER A 5 -10.16 -7.26 -28.93
C SER A 5 -9.90 -5.98 -28.11
N VAL A 6 -10.54 -4.87 -28.47
CA VAL A 6 -10.43 -3.60 -27.72
C VAL A 6 -11.02 -3.75 -26.30
N ILE A 7 -12.18 -4.41 -26.21
CA ILE A 7 -12.84 -4.68 -24.92
C ILE A 7 -11.95 -5.53 -24.02
N HIS A 8 -11.34 -6.59 -24.54
CA HIS A 8 -10.47 -7.47 -23.75
C HIS A 8 -9.22 -6.73 -23.25
N ILE A 9 -8.59 -5.93 -24.11
CA ILE A 9 -7.42 -5.11 -23.72
C ILE A 9 -7.80 -4.12 -22.62
N SER A 10 -8.97 -3.47 -22.72
CA SER A 10 -9.44 -2.51 -21.70
C SER A 10 -9.73 -3.20 -20.37
N ILE A 11 -10.32 -4.41 -20.37
CA ILE A 11 -10.58 -5.17 -19.15
C ILE A 11 -9.26 -5.61 -18.49
N ILE A 12 -8.29 -6.09 -19.28
CA ILE A 12 -6.97 -6.50 -18.77
C ILE A 12 -6.25 -5.27 -18.18
N GLY A 13 -6.28 -4.13 -18.85
CA GLY A 13 -5.70 -2.88 -18.37
C GLY A 13 -6.31 -2.43 -17.05
N LEU A 14 -7.63 -2.49 -16.92
CA LEU A 14 -8.34 -2.17 -15.69
C LEU A 14 -7.96 -3.09 -14.54
N LEU A 15 -7.92 -4.40 -14.80
CA LEU A 15 -7.52 -5.40 -13.80
C LEU A 15 -6.08 -5.16 -13.32
N PHE A 16 -5.18 -4.80 -14.23
CA PHE A 16 -3.80 -4.47 -13.90
C PHE A 16 -3.69 -3.23 -13.01
N ILE A 17 -4.48 -2.19 -13.27
CA ILE A 17 -4.53 -0.98 -12.44
C ILE A 17 -5.04 -1.31 -11.03
N VAL A 18 -6.08 -2.13 -10.90
CA VAL A 18 -6.60 -2.57 -9.59
C VAL A 18 -5.55 -3.35 -8.81
N LEU A 19 -4.80 -4.25 -9.47
CA LEU A 19 -3.72 -5.00 -8.83
C LEU A 19 -2.59 -4.09 -8.34
N ILE A 20 -2.20 -3.09 -9.13
CA ILE A 20 -1.19 -2.09 -8.71
C ILE A 20 -1.68 -1.30 -7.49
N GLN A 21 -2.96 -0.90 -7.46
CA GLN A 21 -3.52 -0.18 -6.32
C GLN A 21 -3.55 -1.03 -5.04
N LEU A 22 -3.96 -2.30 -5.14
CA LEU A 22 -3.93 -3.22 -4.01
C LEU A 22 -2.49 -3.43 -3.49
N GLY A 23 -1.54 -3.62 -4.41
CA GLY A 23 -0.12 -3.71 -4.06
C GLY A 23 0.41 -2.45 -3.37
N GLY A 24 0.05 -1.28 -3.89
CA GLY A 24 0.39 0.03 -3.31
C GLY A 24 -0.20 0.21 -1.90
N MET A 25 -1.43 -0.22 -1.68
CA MET A 25 -2.07 -0.17 -0.36
C MET A 25 -1.36 -1.07 0.67
N ILE A 26 -1.02 -2.31 0.29
CA ILE A 26 -0.28 -3.24 1.14
C ILE A 26 1.10 -2.66 1.47
N TYR A 27 1.77 -2.08 0.48
CA TYR A 27 3.06 -1.43 0.68
C TYR A 27 2.97 -0.22 1.62
N ALA A 28 1.99 0.66 1.42
CA ALA A 28 1.77 1.82 2.28
C ALA A 28 1.45 1.41 3.73
N TYR A 29 0.61 0.39 3.92
CA TYR A 29 0.32 -0.17 5.24
C TYR A 29 1.60 -0.69 5.93
N LYS A 30 2.40 -1.50 5.23
CA LYS A 30 3.68 -2.01 5.78
C LYS A 30 4.67 -0.89 6.11
N ALA A 31 4.73 0.15 5.27
CA ALA A 31 5.59 1.30 5.53
C ALA A 31 5.14 2.06 6.78
N GLN A 32 3.85 2.29 6.97
CA GLN A 32 3.29 2.91 8.17
C GLN A 32 3.58 2.09 9.42
N MET A 33 3.38 0.78 9.37
CA MET A 33 3.70 -0.12 10.50
C MET A 33 5.17 -0.08 10.87
N LYS A 34 6.07 -0.03 9.89
CA LYS A 34 7.51 0.10 10.13
C LYS A 34 7.88 1.44 10.79
N VAL A 35 7.26 2.53 10.36
CA VAL A 35 7.46 3.85 10.99
C VAL A 35 6.94 3.85 12.44
N ALA A 36 5.79 3.23 12.68
CA ALA A 36 5.24 3.08 14.02
C ALA A 36 6.15 2.22 14.93
N GLU A 37 6.72 1.13 14.42
CA GLU A 37 7.69 0.28 15.11
C GLU A 37 8.96 1.08 15.50
N GLN A 38 9.52 1.84 14.57
CA GLN A 38 10.69 2.68 14.83
C GLN A 38 10.39 3.75 15.90
N SER A 39 9.20 4.34 15.85
CA SER A 39 8.75 5.30 16.83
C SER A 39 8.56 4.66 18.20
N LEU A 40 7.92 3.48 18.26
CA LEU A 40 7.77 2.72 19.49
C LEU A 40 9.12 2.39 20.11
N ASN A 41 10.07 1.88 19.32
CA ASN A 41 11.42 1.57 19.80
C ASN A 41 12.11 2.80 20.40
N LYS A 42 12.03 3.94 19.73
CA LYS A 42 12.58 5.20 20.22
C LYS A 42 12.00 5.58 21.59
N TYR A 43 10.67 5.60 21.72
CA TYR A 43 10.02 6.01 22.97
C TYR A 43 10.16 4.96 24.06
N PHE A 44 10.18 3.68 23.72
CA PHE A 44 10.44 2.60 24.64
C PHE A 44 11.84 2.77 25.31
N TRP A 45 12.87 3.00 24.50
CA TRP A 45 14.22 3.21 25.04
C TRP A 45 14.32 4.47 25.88
N MET A 46 13.63 5.54 25.50
CA MET A 46 13.57 6.76 26.33
C MET A 46 12.89 6.49 27.67
N ALA A 47 11.75 5.78 27.67
CA ALA A 47 11.02 5.42 28.88
C ALA A 47 11.82 4.45 29.77
N PHE A 48 12.47 3.47 29.16
CA PHE A 48 13.32 2.51 29.86
C PHE A 48 14.48 3.22 30.56
N THR A 49 15.20 4.10 29.87
CA THR A 49 16.30 4.89 30.43
C THR A 49 15.82 5.74 31.59
N GLU A 50 14.73 6.48 31.44
CA GLU A 50 14.14 7.30 32.48
C GLU A 50 13.73 6.49 33.74
N THR A 51 13.13 5.29 33.47
CA THR A 51 12.75 4.39 34.58
C THR A 51 13.97 3.89 35.34
N VAL A 52 15.04 3.55 34.63
CA VAL A 52 16.31 3.09 35.26
C VAL A 52 16.99 4.23 36.03
N ASP A 53 17.03 5.43 35.45
CA ASP A 53 17.59 6.61 36.12
C ASP A 53 16.85 6.93 37.44
N ASP A 54 15.52 6.80 37.37
CA ASP A 54 14.72 7.01 38.58
C ASP A 54 14.92 5.90 39.64
N MET A 55 15.14 4.66 39.20
CA MET A 55 15.53 3.57 40.13
C MET A 55 16.87 3.89 40.81
N VAL A 56 17.83 4.45 40.08
CA VAL A 56 19.12 4.88 40.62
C VAL A 56 18.94 6.01 41.66
N ASN A 57 18.15 7.02 41.29
CA ASN A 57 17.91 8.19 42.14
C ASN A 57 17.18 7.85 43.44
N ASN A 58 16.38 6.81 43.46
CA ASN A 58 15.62 6.35 44.63
C ASN A 58 16.35 5.31 45.47
N LEU A 59 17.63 5.00 45.15
CA LEU A 59 18.40 4.09 45.99
C LEU A 59 18.74 4.77 47.33
N PRO A 60 18.66 4.04 48.45
CA PRO A 60 19.13 4.53 49.76
C PRO A 60 20.65 4.57 49.75
N TYR A 61 21.21 5.67 49.33
CA TYR A 61 22.67 5.89 49.46
C TYR A 61 23.02 6.33 50.86
N PRO A 62 24.12 5.82 51.44
CA PRO A 62 24.69 6.44 52.65
C PRO A 62 25.01 7.90 52.40
N ASP A 63 24.76 8.75 53.38
CA ASP A 63 25.02 10.18 53.27
C ASP A 63 26.43 10.46 52.75
N GLY A 64 26.53 11.24 51.69
CA GLY A 64 27.80 11.60 51.04
C GLY A 64 28.27 10.68 49.91
N THR A 65 27.49 9.65 49.52
CA THR A 65 27.85 8.80 48.40
C THR A 65 27.35 9.41 47.10
N VAL A 66 28.23 9.84 46.21
CA VAL A 66 27.90 10.25 44.85
C VAL A 66 28.12 9.06 43.94
N VAL A 67 27.03 8.48 43.42
CA VAL A 67 27.13 7.45 42.37
C VAL A 67 27.12 8.15 41.01
N SER A 68 28.32 8.29 40.45
CA SER A 68 28.46 8.74 39.04
C SER A 68 28.60 7.53 38.16
N VAL A 69 27.61 7.27 37.32
CA VAL A 69 27.77 6.31 36.22
C VAL A 69 28.50 7.03 35.11
N ILE A 70 29.82 6.85 35.03
CA ILE A 70 30.65 7.48 34.01
C ILE A 70 30.63 6.57 32.78
N TYR A 71 29.96 7.01 31.74
CA TYR A 71 29.97 6.35 30.44
C TYR A 71 31.06 6.96 29.55
N PHE A 72 31.91 6.11 28.97
CA PHE A 72 32.94 6.52 28.00
C PHE A 72 32.46 6.20 26.55
N PRO A 73 31.78 7.12 25.88
CA PRO A 73 31.22 6.85 24.56
C PRO A 73 32.28 6.55 23.49
N HIS A 74 33.45 7.16 23.60
CA HIS A 74 34.51 7.07 22.59
C HIS A 74 35.17 5.70 22.41
N ARG A 75 34.99 4.78 23.33
CA ARG A 75 35.64 3.45 23.24
C ARG A 75 34.82 2.39 22.51
N LEU A 76 33.52 2.61 22.28
CA LEU A 76 32.63 1.59 21.77
C LEU A 76 32.21 1.82 20.30
N GLY A 77 32.54 2.97 19.70
CA GLY A 77 32.10 3.29 18.32
C GLY A 77 30.58 3.39 18.13
N LEU A 78 29.84 3.48 19.24
CA LEU A 78 28.38 3.57 19.25
C LEU A 78 27.94 5.03 19.04
N ASN A 79 26.82 5.21 18.38
CA ASN A 79 26.17 6.51 18.34
C ASN A 79 25.57 6.85 19.72
N GLN A 80 25.23 8.12 19.95
CA GLN A 80 24.77 8.59 21.26
C GLN A 80 23.51 7.85 21.76
N ASN A 81 22.61 7.44 20.86
CA ASN A 81 21.40 6.71 21.22
C ASN A 81 21.71 5.27 21.63
N GLU A 82 22.52 4.55 20.84
CA GLU A 82 22.96 3.18 21.15
C GLU A 82 23.72 3.12 22.47
N PHE A 83 24.54 4.13 22.72
CA PHE A 83 25.27 4.25 23.94
C PHE A 83 24.34 4.40 25.17
N SER A 84 23.33 5.26 25.09
CA SER A 84 22.31 5.44 26.12
C SER A 84 21.57 4.13 26.43
N GLN A 85 21.19 3.38 25.37
CA GLN A 85 20.52 2.09 25.52
C GLN A 85 21.36 1.04 26.21
N VAL A 86 22.60 0.88 25.79
CA VAL A 86 23.57 -0.05 26.43
C VAL A 86 23.83 0.33 27.89
N GLY A 87 24.00 1.63 28.15
CA GLY A 87 24.18 2.15 29.48
C GLY A 87 23.03 1.85 30.43
N ALA A 88 21.80 2.14 29.98
CA ALA A 88 20.60 1.87 30.78
C ALA A 88 20.44 0.37 31.09
N GLN A 89 20.70 -0.52 30.11
CA GLN A 89 20.67 -1.97 30.35
C GLN A 89 21.73 -2.42 31.35
N GLN A 90 22.96 -1.94 31.24
CA GLN A 90 24.02 -2.27 32.17
C GLN A 90 23.69 -1.79 33.58
N THR A 91 23.16 -0.57 33.72
CA THR A 91 22.69 -0.04 34.98
C THR A 91 21.59 -0.89 35.60
N ALA A 92 20.57 -1.25 34.84
CA ALA A 92 19.49 -2.12 35.31
C ALA A 92 20.03 -3.48 35.83
N GLN A 93 20.95 -4.10 35.08
CA GLN A 93 21.60 -5.35 35.50
C GLN A 93 22.42 -5.18 36.77
N THR A 94 23.16 -4.07 36.92
CA THR A 94 23.94 -3.78 38.13
C THR A 94 23.04 -3.57 39.32
N LEU A 95 21.96 -2.82 39.20
CA LEU A 95 20.95 -2.65 40.23
C LEU A 95 20.41 -3.99 40.73
N ARG A 96 20.11 -4.89 39.78
CA ARG A 96 19.62 -6.25 40.10
C ARG A 96 20.66 -7.07 40.86
N LYS A 97 21.93 -7.04 40.43
CA LYS A 97 23.01 -7.83 41.03
C LYS A 97 23.45 -7.33 42.37
N VAL A 98 23.74 -6.03 42.43
CA VAL A 98 24.40 -5.42 43.62
C VAL A 98 23.39 -5.11 44.70
N TYR A 99 22.27 -4.51 44.34
CA TYR A 99 21.25 -4.07 45.29
C TYR A 99 20.16 -5.09 45.54
N LYS A 100 20.27 -6.31 44.94
CA LYS A 100 19.28 -7.41 45.07
C LYS A 100 17.85 -6.93 44.85
N GLN A 101 17.68 -5.93 44.00
CA GLN A 101 16.38 -5.37 43.70
C GLN A 101 15.55 -6.45 42.97
N LYS A 102 14.55 -6.99 43.63
CA LYS A 102 13.86 -8.20 43.21
C LYS A 102 12.97 -7.96 42.00
N GLU A 103 12.45 -6.76 41.86
CA GLU A 103 11.43 -6.45 40.84
C GLU A 103 11.79 -5.19 40.05
N PHE A 104 11.68 -5.29 38.73
CA PHE A 104 11.76 -4.15 37.86
C PHE A 104 10.37 -3.45 37.84
N PRO A 105 10.26 -2.13 37.98
CA PRO A 105 8.97 -1.45 38.13
C PRO A 105 8.24 -1.34 36.75
N LEU A 106 7.62 -2.43 36.32
CA LEU A 106 6.93 -2.48 35.05
C LEU A 106 5.80 -1.44 34.93
N ALA A 107 5.01 -1.26 35.98
CA ALA A 107 3.92 -0.29 35.99
C ALA A 107 4.44 1.16 35.78
N LYS A 108 5.64 1.47 36.28
CA LYS A 108 6.27 2.77 36.05
C LYS A 108 6.74 2.91 34.61
N LEU A 109 7.42 1.90 34.07
CA LEU A 109 7.84 1.89 32.67
C LEU A 109 6.63 2.05 31.73
N ASP A 110 5.53 1.35 32.02
CA ASP A 110 4.27 1.47 31.27
C ASP A 110 3.72 2.91 31.32
N SER A 111 3.59 3.48 32.50
CA SER A 111 3.09 4.86 32.68
C SER A 111 3.98 5.90 31.97
N VAL A 112 5.31 5.79 32.06
CA VAL A 112 6.24 6.70 31.39
C VAL A 112 6.15 6.54 29.88
N LEU A 113 6.07 5.29 29.39
CA LEU A 113 5.95 5.01 27.97
C LEU A 113 4.63 5.55 27.42
N GLN A 114 3.52 5.30 28.10
CA GLN A 114 2.21 5.80 27.71
C GLN A 114 2.21 7.34 27.62
N SER A 115 2.75 8.02 28.62
CA SER A 115 2.89 9.48 28.61
C SER A 115 3.71 9.98 27.41
N LYS A 116 4.84 9.32 27.09
CA LYS A 116 5.66 9.69 25.91
C LYS A 116 4.95 9.47 24.59
N LEU A 117 4.19 8.38 24.45
CA LEU A 117 3.42 8.09 23.24
C LEU A 117 2.26 9.08 23.07
N GLU A 118 1.57 9.44 24.15
CA GLU A 118 0.52 10.46 24.13
C GLU A 118 1.07 11.84 23.69
N HIS A 119 2.22 12.27 24.23
CA HIS A 119 2.89 13.49 23.80
C HIS A 119 3.34 13.46 22.33
N ALA A 120 3.61 12.30 21.81
CA ALA A 120 3.92 12.08 20.38
C ALA A 120 2.70 11.92 19.50
N TYR A 121 1.51 12.09 20.03
CA TYR A 121 0.21 11.87 19.33
C TYR A 121 0.07 10.44 18.77
N ILE A 122 0.74 9.48 19.40
CA ILE A 122 0.62 8.06 19.03
C ILE A 122 -0.45 7.44 19.93
N LYS A 123 -1.62 7.18 19.35
CA LYS A 123 -2.73 6.54 20.05
C LYS A 123 -2.60 5.03 19.96
N GLY A 124 -2.62 4.34 21.08
CA GLY A 124 -2.58 2.88 21.15
C GLY A 124 -2.66 2.39 22.58
N ASN A 125 -3.12 1.16 22.73
CA ASN A 125 -3.11 0.49 24.03
C ASN A 125 -1.72 -0.11 24.25
N VAL A 126 -1.03 0.35 25.29
CA VAL A 126 0.31 -0.08 25.66
C VAL A 126 0.22 -1.21 26.66
N THR A 127 1.07 -2.20 26.52
CA THR A 127 1.32 -3.25 27.50
C THR A 127 2.82 -3.46 27.59
N VAL A 128 3.34 -3.50 28.79
CA VAL A 128 4.74 -3.83 29.03
C VAL A 128 4.81 -5.22 29.63
N GLU A 129 5.65 -6.06 29.04
CA GLU A 129 5.85 -7.45 29.48
C GLU A 129 7.29 -7.67 29.90
N ARG A 130 7.44 -8.41 31.01
CA ARG A 130 8.69 -9.03 31.41
C ARG A 130 8.62 -10.50 31.03
N PHE A 131 9.58 -10.97 30.31
CA PHE A 131 9.61 -12.33 29.79
C PHE A 131 11.01 -12.94 29.85
N ASN A 132 11.06 -14.27 29.84
CA ASN A 132 12.29 -15.01 29.70
C ASN A 132 12.61 -15.17 28.22
N THR A 133 13.79 -14.73 27.78
CA THR A 133 14.22 -14.78 26.37
C THR A 133 14.52 -16.18 25.88
N ASP A 134 14.83 -17.13 26.79
CA ASP A 134 15.23 -18.49 26.44
C ASP A 134 14.00 -19.40 26.28
N THR A 135 13.01 -19.21 27.15
CA THR A 135 11.77 -19.99 27.15
C THR A 135 10.63 -19.30 26.42
N GLY A 136 10.69 -17.97 26.26
CA GLY A 136 9.59 -17.16 25.75
C GLY A 136 8.43 -16.97 26.76
N GLU A 137 8.57 -17.47 27.98
CA GLU A 137 7.56 -17.39 29.03
C GLU A 137 7.39 -15.96 29.54
N ILE A 138 6.14 -15.48 29.60
CA ILE A 138 5.80 -14.18 30.17
C ILE A 138 5.77 -14.32 31.69
N LEU A 139 6.68 -13.62 32.35
CA LEU A 139 6.82 -13.63 33.80
C LEU A 139 5.86 -12.64 34.47
N GLU A 140 5.61 -11.51 33.81
CA GLU A 140 4.77 -10.45 34.32
C GLU A 140 4.29 -9.55 33.15
N SER A 141 3.07 -9.03 33.23
CA SER A 141 2.50 -8.14 32.25
C SER A 141 1.68 -7.05 32.93
N THR A 142 1.72 -5.82 32.43
CA THR A 142 0.94 -4.69 33.00
C THR A 142 -0.55 -4.80 32.68
N HIS A 143 -0.90 -5.42 31.53
CA HIS A 143 -2.27 -5.63 31.12
C HIS A 143 -2.43 -7.04 30.56
N SER A 144 -3.38 -7.82 31.11
CA SER A 144 -3.57 -9.24 30.74
C SER A 144 -4.35 -9.47 29.46
N ASP A 145 -5.07 -8.46 28.95
CA ASP A 145 -6.12 -8.65 27.94
C ASP A 145 -5.69 -8.30 26.51
N ILE A 146 -4.44 -7.85 26.33
CA ILE A 146 -3.96 -7.50 24.98
C ILE A 146 -3.33 -8.72 24.33
N HIS A 147 -4.18 -9.58 23.77
CA HIS A 147 -3.71 -10.61 22.85
C HIS A 147 -3.14 -9.94 21.60
N ALA A 148 -2.00 -10.46 21.11
CA ALA A 148 -1.33 -9.99 19.91
C ALA A 148 -2.26 -10.11 18.68
N ASN A 149 -3.04 -9.08 18.43
CA ASN A 149 -3.83 -8.94 17.22
C ASN A 149 -2.89 -8.59 16.06
N SER A 150 -3.35 -8.76 14.84
CA SER A 150 -2.59 -8.47 13.61
C SER A 150 -2.06 -7.02 13.49
N THR A 151 -2.52 -6.13 14.35
CA THR A 151 -2.11 -4.71 14.44
C THR A 151 -1.19 -4.42 15.64
N ALA A 152 -0.78 -5.45 16.38
CA ALA A 152 0.15 -5.30 17.50
C ALA A 152 1.58 -5.13 16.98
N ILE A 153 2.27 -4.12 17.49
CA ILE A 153 3.70 -3.87 17.25
C ILE A 153 4.44 -4.10 18.55
N THR A 154 5.54 -4.83 18.45
CA THR A 154 6.40 -5.12 19.62
C THR A 154 7.69 -4.32 19.52
N SER A 155 8.11 -3.71 20.65
CA SER A 155 9.38 -3.03 20.72
C SER A 155 10.57 -4.01 20.71
N GLU A 156 11.75 -3.46 20.55
CA GLU A 156 12.98 -4.17 20.88
C GLU A 156 12.97 -4.59 22.35
N LYS A 157 13.72 -5.66 22.66
CA LYS A 157 13.87 -6.16 24.02
C LYS A 157 14.98 -5.43 24.77
N ALA A 158 14.71 -5.04 26.00
CA ALA A 158 15.71 -4.50 26.92
C ALA A 158 16.00 -5.54 28.02
N PHE A 159 17.26 -5.96 28.13
CA PHE A 159 17.67 -6.94 29.14
C PHE A 159 17.78 -6.27 30.51
N ILE A 160 17.02 -6.79 31.50
CA ILE A 160 17.14 -6.41 32.92
C ILE A 160 18.01 -7.37 33.69
N TYR A 161 18.07 -8.66 33.30
CA TYR A 161 18.94 -9.65 33.88
C TYR A 161 19.38 -10.69 32.84
N LYS A 162 20.46 -10.36 32.14
CA LYS A 162 20.95 -11.15 31.03
C LYS A 162 21.32 -12.60 31.39
N GLU A 163 21.88 -12.80 32.61
CA GLU A 163 22.31 -14.14 33.07
C GLU A 163 21.14 -15.12 33.25
N LYS A 164 19.93 -14.62 33.49
CA LYS A 164 18.71 -15.43 33.59
C LYS A 164 17.81 -15.29 32.40
N GLY A 165 18.26 -14.61 31.32
CA GLY A 165 17.46 -14.37 30.15
C GLY A 165 16.25 -13.45 30.37
N GLU A 166 16.19 -12.69 31.48
CA GLU A 166 15.06 -11.81 31.75
C GLU A 166 15.18 -10.51 30.96
N ALA A 167 14.16 -10.18 30.20
CA ALA A 167 14.05 -8.96 29.42
C ALA A 167 12.65 -8.36 29.51
N VAL A 168 12.54 -7.08 29.19
CA VAL A 168 11.27 -6.37 29.03
C VAL A 168 11.08 -5.95 27.58
N ARG A 169 9.83 -5.90 27.16
CA ARG A 169 9.39 -5.38 25.86
C ARG A 169 8.08 -4.64 26.03
N ALA A 170 7.79 -3.72 25.13
CA ALA A 170 6.50 -3.09 25.04
C ALA A 170 5.74 -3.64 23.82
N ILE A 171 4.46 -3.84 23.98
CA ILE A 171 3.54 -4.19 22.93
C ILE A 171 2.52 -3.06 22.84
N VAL A 172 2.33 -2.50 21.64
CA VAL A 172 1.33 -1.48 21.38
C VAL A 172 0.36 -1.99 20.32
N VAL A 173 -0.91 -1.99 20.68
CA VAL A 173 -2.00 -2.31 19.74
C VAL A 173 -2.57 -1.00 19.22
N PHE A 174 -2.39 -0.75 17.92
CA PHE A 174 -2.94 0.43 17.27
C PHE A 174 -4.39 0.17 16.85
N PRO A 175 -5.31 1.12 17.09
CA PRO A 175 -6.63 1.05 16.49
C PRO A 175 -6.47 1.01 14.96
N PHE A 176 -7.06 0.01 14.32
CA PHE A 176 -6.97 -0.17 12.86
C PHE A 176 -7.37 1.10 12.11
N GLY A 177 -8.37 1.84 12.62
CA GLY A 177 -8.83 3.10 12.03
C GLY A 177 -7.75 4.16 11.95
N ASP A 178 -6.94 4.35 13.00
CA ASP A 178 -5.95 5.41 13.07
C ASP A 178 -4.76 5.12 12.13
N VAL A 179 -4.34 3.85 12.02
CA VAL A 179 -3.30 3.43 11.08
C VAL A 179 -3.79 3.57 9.64
N MET A 180 -5.06 3.23 9.41
CA MET A 180 -5.64 3.23 8.06
C MET A 180 -6.15 4.59 7.59
N GLN A 181 -6.35 5.57 8.48
CA GLN A 181 -6.95 6.85 8.11
C GLN A 181 -6.19 7.55 6.97
N ASN A 182 -4.86 7.64 7.06
CA ASN A 182 -4.02 8.26 6.03
C ASN A 182 -3.97 7.41 4.76
N VAL A 183 -3.95 6.08 4.91
CA VAL A 183 -3.96 5.14 3.79
C VAL A 183 -5.34 5.15 3.10
N LEU A 184 -6.42 5.24 3.86
CA LEU A 184 -7.79 5.30 3.36
C LEU A 184 -8.01 6.56 2.49
N LEU A 185 -7.53 7.71 2.93
CA LEU A 185 -7.66 8.96 2.17
C LEU A 185 -6.95 8.84 0.81
N LEU A 186 -5.72 8.31 0.79
CA LEU A 186 -5.00 8.04 -0.44
C LEU A 186 -5.77 7.07 -1.34
N PHE A 187 -6.36 6.02 -0.75
CA PHE A 187 -7.16 5.03 -1.46
C PHE A 187 -8.41 5.65 -2.09
N VAL A 188 -9.15 6.49 -1.37
CA VAL A 188 -10.34 7.18 -1.89
C VAL A 188 -9.96 8.06 -3.08
N VAL A 189 -8.88 8.83 -2.99
CA VAL A 189 -8.41 9.68 -4.10
C VAL A 189 -8.03 8.84 -5.32
N THR A 190 -7.28 7.76 -5.13
CA THR A 190 -6.87 6.89 -6.25
C THR A 190 -8.06 6.14 -6.84
N PHE A 191 -9.06 5.76 -6.05
CA PHE A 191 -10.29 5.13 -6.52
C PHE A 191 -11.15 6.10 -7.35
N LEU A 192 -11.24 7.35 -6.95
CA LEU A 192 -11.91 8.41 -7.73
C LEU A 192 -11.22 8.62 -9.09
N LEU A 193 -9.89 8.71 -9.10
CA LEU A 193 -9.13 8.82 -10.35
C LEU A 193 -9.37 7.60 -11.26
N LEU A 194 -9.39 6.40 -10.70
CA LEU A 194 -9.73 5.20 -11.45
C LEU A 194 -11.13 5.29 -12.06
N GLY A 195 -12.11 5.77 -11.31
CA GLY A 195 -13.49 6.00 -11.79
C GLY A 195 -13.53 6.93 -13.00
N VAL A 196 -12.75 8.02 -12.98
CA VAL A 196 -12.64 8.95 -14.11
C VAL A 196 -12.04 8.27 -15.34
N VAL A 197 -10.99 7.49 -15.17
CA VAL A 197 -10.36 6.75 -16.28
C VAL A 197 -11.33 5.72 -16.88
N VAL A 198 -12.04 4.96 -16.05
CA VAL A 198 -13.06 4.00 -16.51
C VAL A 198 -14.16 4.72 -17.27
N TYR A 199 -14.65 5.83 -16.76
CA TYR A 199 -15.67 6.63 -17.42
C TYR A 199 -15.21 7.13 -18.79
N ALA A 200 -13.98 7.65 -18.89
CA ALA A 200 -13.40 8.08 -20.15
C ALA A 200 -13.28 6.93 -21.16
N LEU A 201 -12.86 5.75 -20.73
CA LEU A 201 -12.80 4.56 -21.58
C LEU A 201 -14.19 4.13 -22.10
N VAL A 202 -15.22 4.19 -21.26
CA VAL A 202 -16.61 3.88 -21.66
C VAL A 202 -17.10 4.88 -22.71
N LEU A 203 -16.80 6.18 -22.55
CA LEU A 203 -17.15 7.20 -23.54
C LEU A 203 -16.44 6.97 -24.88
N GLN A 204 -15.13 6.66 -24.85
CA GLN A 204 -14.37 6.32 -26.04
C GLN A 204 -14.94 5.10 -26.76
N MET A 205 -15.31 4.05 -26.01
CA MET A 205 -15.94 2.85 -26.59
C MET A 205 -17.28 3.17 -27.25
N LYS A 206 -18.14 3.98 -26.61
CA LYS A 206 -19.41 4.42 -27.22
C LYS A 206 -19.17 5.18 -28.53
N SER A 207 -18.19 6.08 -28.54
CA SER A 207 -17.81 6.83 -29.74
C SER A 207 -17.34 5.92 -30.88
N LEU A 208 -16.48 4.95 -30.58
CA LEU A 208 -15.97 3.98 -31.55
C LEU A 208 -17.08 3.11 -32.12
N ILE A 209 -18.01 2.65 -31.28
CA ILE A 209 -19.18 1.85 -31.76
C ILE A 209 -20.07 2.70 -32.66
N GLY A 210 -20.32 3.97 -32.31
CA GLY A 210 -21.08 4.90 -33.12
C GLY A 210 -20.43 5.15 -34.49
N GLN A 211 -19.10 5.36 -34.51
CA GLN A 211 -18.37 5.51 -35.78
C GLN A 211 -18.42 4.26 -36.64
N GLN A 212 -18.27 3.06 -36.06
CA GLN A 212 -18.40 1.82 -36.81
C GLN A 212 -19.82 1.64 -37.40
N HIS A 213 -20.85 2.02 -36.67
CA HIS A 213 -22.22 1.95 -37.16
C HIS A 213 -22.46 2.90 -38.34
N ASN A 214 -21.92 4.14 -38.22
CA ASN A 214 -22.02 5.13 -39.31
C ASN A 214 -21.24 4.69 -40.56
N LEU A 215 -20.06 4.11 -40.41
CA LEU A 215 -19.28 3.56 -41.51
C LEU A 215 -20.01 2.40 -42.21
N ARG A 216 -20.66 1.53 -41.44
CA ARG A 216 -21.47 0.45 -42.02
C ARG A 216 -22.68 0.98 -42.81
N LYS A 217 -23.36 1.99 -42.26
CA LYS A 217 -24.45 2.66 -42.98
C LYS A 217 -23.95 3.27 -44.29
N GLN A 218 -22.86 4.03 -44.25
CA GLN A 218 -22.29 4.61 -45.48
C GLN A 218 -21.90 3.54 -46.51
N GLN A 219 -21.35 2.42 -46.07
CA GLN A 219 -21.06 1.30 -46.97
C GLN A 219 -22.33 0.71 -47.58
N GLN A 220 -23.41 0.51 -46.80
CA GLN A 220 -24.68 0.04 -47.27
C GLN A 220 -25.31 1.02 -48.28
N ASP A 221 -25.31 2.30 -47.96
CA ASP A 221 -25.80 3.36 -48.81
C ASP A 221 -25.05 3.40 -50.15
N PHE A 222 -23.71 3.23 -50.11
CA PHE A 222 -22.87 3.15 -51.30
C PHE A 222 -23.19 1.92 -52.16
N TYR A 223 -23.38 0.75 -51.55
CA TYR A 223 -23.78 -0.46 -52.29
C TYR A 223 -25.17 -0.31 -52.91
N THR A 224 -26.12 0.30 -52.20
CA THR A 224 -27.46 0.55 -52.72
C THR A 224 -27.41 1.53 -53.91
N LEU A 225 -26.61 2.59 -53.82
CA LEU A 225 -26.42 3.55 -54.89
C LEU A 225 -25.73 2.91 -56.10
N ALA A 226 -24.73 2.06 -55.89
CA ALA A 226 -24.04 1.34 -56.96
C ALA A 226 -24.98 0.36 -57.68
N GLU A 227 -25.84 -0.31 -56.93
CA GLU A 227 -26.87 -1.19 -57.50
C GLU A 227 -27.90 -0.40 -58.34
N GLN A 228 -28.35 0.75 -57.80
CA GLN A 228 -29.28 1.64 -58.53
C GLN A 228 -28.65 2.22 -59.81
N MET A 229 -27.34 2.48 -59.83
CA MET A 229 -26.66 2.93 -61.06
C MET A 229 -26.35 1.80 -62.03
N ARG A 230 -26.25 0.58 -61.59
CA ARG A 230 -25.99 -0.57 -62.45
C ARG A 230 -27.14 -0.83 -63.40
N ILE A 231 -28.42 -0.68 -63.00
CA ILE A 231 -29.61 -0.90 -63.77
C ILE A 231 -29.66 0.09 -64.93
N PRO A 232 -29.56 1.42 -64.73
CA PRO A 232 -29.62 2.36 -65.87
C PRO A 232 -28.43 2.22 -66.84
N VAL A 233 -27.23 1.88 -66.35
CA VAL A 233 -26.06 1.66 -67.21
C VAL A 233 -26.24 0.41 -68.07
N SER A 234 -26.82 -0.67 -67.56
CA SER A 234 -27.09 -1.85 -68.30
C SER A 234 -28.21 -1.62 -69.34
N GLU A 235 -29.18 -0.78 -69.07
CA GLU A 235 -30.23 -0.36 -69.92
C GLU A 235 -29.69 0.46 -71.10
N ILE A 236 -28.85 1.48 -70.82
CA ILE A 236 -28.17 2.28 -71.85
C ILE A 236 -27.26 1.44 -72.72
N VAL A 237 -26.53 0.48 -72.18
CA VAL A 237 -25.68 -0.43 -72.98
C VAL A 237 -26.47 -1.34 -73.78
N SER A 238 -27.67 -1.81 -73.37
CA SER A 238 -28.56 -2.63 -74.15
C SER A 238 -29.23 -1.83 -75.30
N GLU A 239 -29.64 -0.59 -75.06
CA GLU A 239 -30.13 0.33 -76.05
C GLU A 239 -29.11 0.66 -77.14
N MET A 240 -27.87 1.03 -76.68
CA MET A 240 -26.79 1.28 -77.64
C MET A 240 -26.43 0.04 -78.47
N SER A 241 -26.51 -1.15 -77.94
CA SER A 241 -26.24 -2.34 -78.65
C SER A 241 -27.35 -2.61 -79.70
N HIS A 242 -28.60 -2.33 -79.35
CA HIS A 242 -29.73 -2.50 -80.26
C HIS A 242 -29.66 -1.49 -81.42
N GLU A 243 -29.39 -0.22 -81.18
CA GLU A 243 -29.19 0.81 -82.19
C GLU A 243 -28.03 0.47 -83.15
N THR A 244 -26.90 0.02 -82.58
CA THR A 244 -25.76 -0.38 -83.43
C THR A 244 -26.07 -1.57 -84.31
N TRP A 245 -26.85 -2.54 -83.85
CA TRP A 245 -27.29 -3.67 -84.67
C TRP A 245 -28.29 -3.23 -85.79
N GLU A 246 -29.27 -2.38 -85.51
CA GLU A 246 -30.22 -1.86 -86.53
C GLU A 246 -29.46 -1.06 -87.61
N VAL A 247 -28.47 -0.25 -87.29
CA VAL A 247 -27.66 0.51 -88.24
C VAL A 247 -26.81 -0.41 -89.11
N ILE A 248 -26.25 -1.49 -88.50
CA ILE A 248 -25.50 -2.49 -89.28
C ILE A 248 -26.40 -3.29 -90.21
N GLU A 249 -27.58 -3.71 -89.75
CA GLU A 249 -28.55 -4.45 -90.57
C GLU A 249 -29.07 -3.60 -91.75
N LYS A 250 -29.35 -2.31 -91.46
CA LYS A 250 -29.80 -1.36 -92.49
C LYS A 250 -28.71 -1.09 -93.54
N LYS A 251 -27.46 -1.03 -93.14
CA LYS A 251 -26.33 -0.89 -94.09
C LYS A 251 -26.05 -2.17 -94.85
N SER A 252 -26.24 -3.31 -94.27
CA SER A 252 -26.07 -4.59 -94.97
C SER A 252 -27.16 -4.84 -96.03
N THR A 253 -28.41 -4.44 -95.73
CA THR A 253 -29.54 -4.53 -96.73
C THR A 253 -29.36 -3.58 -97.88
N VAL A 254 -28.82 -2.38 -97.63
CA VAL A 254 -28.50 -1.41 -98.69
C VAL A 254 -27.36 -1.92 -99.59
N LEU A 255 -26.35 -2.57 -99.03
CA LEU A 255 -25.25 -3.17 -99.79
C LEU A 255 -25.69 -4.43 -100.64
N LEU A 256 -26.65 -5.21 -100.13
CA LEU A 256 -27.21 -6.40 -100.84
C LEU A 256 -28.19 -6.01 -101.88
N GLY A 257 -28.74 -4.81 -101.91
CA GLY A 257 -29.70 -4.34 -102.91
C GLY A 257 -29.02 -3.60 -104.08
N MET A 258 -27.72 -3.50 -104.12
CA MET A 258 -26.91 -2.89 -105.16
C MET A 258 -26.18 -3.91 -106.09
N THR A 259 -26.49 -5.16 -106.00
CA THR A 259 -26.09 -6.19 -106.94
C THR A 259 -27.30 -6.68 -107.68
#